data_c2d6c0fb33bcbfc52c961ced944b21ed
#
_entry.id   c2d6c0fb33bcbfc52c961ced944b21ed
#
_cell.length_a   1.000
_cell.length_b   1.000
_cell.length_c   1.000
_cell.angle_alpha   90.00
_cell.angle_beta   90.00
_cell.angle_gamma   90.00
#
_symmetry.space_group_name_H-M   'P 1'
#
loop_
_entity.id
_entity.type
_entity.pdbx_description
1 polymer ?
#
loop_
_entity_poly.entity_id
_entity_poly.type
_entity_poly.pdbx_seq_one_letter_code
_entity_poly.pdbx_strand_id
1 'polypeptide(L)'
;MRNFLKTLVAMALSLGCIAVANAEPGLRAEGPRGKYKVAKGADLRILDDNIWDYSKDTIPPAWRKFGEDPRDNVRGPQFARLISDYAPDVFAFQEYSKHMHDMFYPLVQKKGYQIAYESGKNWNNTPIFYKPDELELLYVKFNLYTPSEWCNHGSKSYTSAVFKRKKDGKIFALVGTHLWWKSDKAKACSTQARASQVRLIMAEVEGILAKYKDIPVFVVGDMNCEENTVPMQQFIQSGYVPCYKAATVYGDNHNGHHICSPTDGYST
;
A
#
# COMPACT_ATOMS: atom_id res chain seq x y z
N MET A 1 -24.82 -13.14 -24.44
CA MET A 1 -23.36 -13.16 -24.33
C MET A 1 -22.96 -11.88 -23.59
N ARG A 2 -22.66 -11.98 -22.29
CA ARG A 2 -22.28 -10.86 -21.45
C ARG A 2 -20.77 -10.62 -21.61
N ASN A 3 -20.39 -9.50 -22.19
CA ASN A 3 -19.02 -9.02 -22.17
C ASN A 3 -18.70 -8.60 -20.72
N PHE A 4 -18.00 -9.47 -19.99
CA PHE A 4 -17.33 -9.08 -18.75
C PHE A 4 -16.19 -8.15 -19.13
N LEU A 5 -16.36 -6.87 -18.89
CA LEU A 5 -15.25 -5.92 -18.87
C LEU A 5 -14.32 -6.38 -17.73
N LYS A 6 -13.12 -6.84 -18.09
CA LYS A 6 -12.13 -7.27 -17.10
C LYS A 6 -11.70 -6.06 -16.31
N THR A 7 -12.21 -5.93 -15.09
CA THR A 7 -11.72 -4.93 -14.12
C THR A 7 -10.29 -5.29 -13.79
N LEU A 8 -9.34 -4.48 -14.25
CA LEU A 8 -7.93 -4.66 -13.91
C LEU A 8 -7.74 -4.21 -12.47
N VAL A 9 -7.55 -5.15 -11.57
CA VAL A 9 -7.24 -4.88 -10.17
C VAL A 9 -5.78 -5.23 -9.95
N ALA A 10 -4.97 -4.21 -9.66
CA ALA A 10 -3.55 -4.40 -9.40
C ALA A 10 -3.31 -4.57 -7.90
N MET A 11 -2.60 -5.59 -7.53
CA MET A 11 -2.13 -5.84 -6.17
C MET A 11 -0.65 -5.49 -6.08
N ALA A 12 -0.30 -4.55 -5.22
CA ALA A 12 1.09 -4.26 -4.90
C ALA A 12 1.54 -5.14 -3.73
N LEU A 13 2.53 -5.99 -3.96
CA LEU A 13 3.32 -6.58 -2.89
C LEU A 13 4.35 -5.55 -2.45
N SER A 14 4.51 -5.38 -1.14
CA SER A 14 5.32 -4.33 -0.52
C SER A 14 6.69 -4.18 -1.17
N LEU A 15 6.82 -3.17 -1.96
CA LEU A 15 7.97 -2.37 -2.34
C LEU A 15 7.53 -1.45 -3.46
N GLY A 16 7.49 -0.17 -3.22
CA GLY A 16 7.39 0.91 -4.20
C GLY A 16 7.00 0.54 -5.64
N CYS A 17 5.95 -0.30 -5.84
CA CYS A 17 5.44 -0.55 -7.18
C CYS A 17 4.59 0.65 -7.59
N ILE A 18 5.16 1.54 -8.37
CA ILE A 18 4.37 2.52 -9.12
C ILE A 18 3.69 1.75 -10.24
N ALA A 19 2.41 1.42 -10.06
CA ALA A 19 1.62 0.89 -11.16
C ALA A 19 1.36 2.04 -12.15
N VAL A 20 2.10 2.04 -13.24
CA VAL A 20 1.91 2.99 -14.34
C VAL A 20 1.03 2.32 -15.39
N ALA A 21 -0.25 2.68 -15.41
CA ALA A 21 -1.10 2.31 -16.53
C ALA A 21 -0.64 3.11 -17.77
N ASN A 22 -0.21 2.42 -18.82
CA ASN A 22 0.31 2.95 -20.08
C ASN A 22 1.76 3.47 -20.06
N ALA A 23 2.71 2.68 -19.55
CA ALA A 23 4.13 2.96 -19.75
C ALA A 23 4.58 2.53 -21.15
N GLU A 24 5.35 3.38 -21.83
CA GLU A 24 6.01 2.99 -23.07
C GLU A 24 7.04 1.88 -22.82
N PRO A 25 7.17 0.88 -23.72
CA PRO A 25 8.16 -0.18 -23.58
C PRO A 25 9.58 0.42 -23.58
N GLY A 26 10.37 0.13 -22.56
CA GLY A 26 11.80 0.46 -22.53
C GLY A 26 12.28 1.47 -21.49
N LEU A 27 11.41 2.01 -20.65
CA LEU A 27 11.85 2.83 -19.51
C LEU A 27 12.23 1.93 -18.32
N ARG A 28 13.52 1.74 -18.10
CA ARG A 28 14.03 1.15 -16.86
C ARG A 28 14.01 2.21 -15.75
N ALA A 29 13.49 1.87 -14.58
CA ALA A 29 13.75 2.64 -13.38
C ALA A 29 15.25 2.52 -13.07
N GLU A 30 15.95 3.65 -12.99
CA GLU A 30 17.32 3.64 -12.48
C GLU A 30 17.25 3.34 -10.97
N GLY A 31 18.16 2.48 -10.48
CA GLY A 31 18.16 1.94 -9.11
C GLY A 31 18.14 2.98 -7.99
N PRO A 32 18.20 2.59 -6.71
CA PRO A 32 17.76 3.35 -5.53
C PRO A 32 18.45 4.71 -5.30
N ARG A 33 19.35 5.10 -6.17
CA ARG A 33 20.02 6.43 -6.17
C ARG A 33 19.84 7.21 -7.48
N GLY A 34 19.09 6.67 -8.45
CA GLY A 34 18.77 7.34 -9.70
C GLY A 34 17.53 8.22 -9.59
N LYS A 35 17.43 9.24 -10.43
CA LYS A 35 16.18 9.98 -10.60
C LYS A 35 15.18 9.07 -11.29
N TYR A 36 14.19 8.62 -10.57
CA TYR A 36 13.12 7.81 -11.12
C TYR A 36 12.39 8.58 -12.23
N LYS A 37 12.42 8.06 -13.43
CA LYS A 37 11.63 8.61 -14.52
C LYS A 37 10.19 8.15 -14.35
N VAL A 38 9.33 9.06 -13.94
CA VAL A 38 7.89 8.82 -13.99
C VAL A 38 7.50 8.72 -15.47
N ALA A 39 6.79 7.64 -15.83
CA ALA A 39 6.33 7.48 -17.21
C ALA A 39 5.47 8.68 -17.62
N LYS A 40 5.83 9.31 -18.74
CA LYS A 40 5.02 10.37 -19.32
C LYS A 40 3.66 9.79 -19.70
N GLY A 41 2.58 10.47 -19.31
CA GLY A 41 1.22 10.05 -19.63
C GLY A 41 0.60 9.03 -18.67
N ALA A 42 1.22 8.74 -17.52
CA ALA A 42 0.55 7.98 -16.47
C ALA A 42 -0.76 8.66 -16.06
N ASP A 43 -1.84 7.92 -16.18
CA ASP A 43 -3.17 8.42 -15.82
C ASP A 43 -3.38 8.52 -14.31
N LEU A 44 -2.78 7.62 -13.56
CA LEU A 44 -2.85 7.53 -12.10
C LEU A 44 -1.55 6.94 -11.57
N ARG A 45 -0.97 7.58 -10.56
CA ARG A 45 0.21 7.11 -9.83
C ARG A 45 -0.18 6.72 -8.42
N ILE A 46 0.01 5.44 -8.10
CA ILE A 46 -0.23 4.88 -6.77
C ILE A 46 1.11 4.45 -6.20
N LEU A 47 1.39 4.83 -4.95
CA LEU A 47 2.54 4.33 -4.20
C LEU A 47 2.03 3.60 -2.96
N ASP A 48 2.70 2.52 -2.60
CA ASP A 48 2.43 1.76 -1.38
C ASP A 48 3.74 1.37 -0.71
N ASP A 49 3.79 1.47 0.63
CA ASP A 49 4.98 1.11 1.39
C ASP A 49 4.64 0.76 2.85
N ASN A 50 5.20 -0.34 3.36
CA ASN A 50 5.26 -0.59 4.80
C ASN A 50 6.47 0.16 5.36
N ILE A 51 6.21 1.21 6.10
CA ILE A 51 7.25 2.13 6.58
C ILE A 51 7.85 1.74 7.91
N TRP A 52 7.55 0.56 8.40
CA TRP A 52 8.04 0.00 9.66
C TRP A 52 7.83 0.91 10.89
N ASP A 53 6.89 0.54 11.76
CA ASP A 53 6.67 1.20 13.05
C ASP A 53 7.89 1.01 13.96
N TYR A 54 8.84 1.93 13.86
CA TYR A 54 10.01 1.97 14.72
C TYR A 54 9.96 3.20 15.63
N SER A 55 9.20 3.06 16.70
CA SER A 55 8.98 4.12 17.69
C SER A 55 10.07 4.21 18.78
N LYS A 56 11.27 3.64 18.54
CA LYS A 56 12.36 3.59 19.54
C LYS A 56 13.38 4.69 19.31
N ASP A 57 13.90 5.25 20.39
CA ASP A 57 14.98 6.25 20.35
C ASP A 57 16.37 5.68 20.11
N THR A 58 16.49 4.34 20.04
CA THR A 58 17.77 3.65 19.89
C THR A 58 17.94 3.08 18.49
N ILE A 59 19.14 3.17 17.95
CA ILE A 59 19.49 2.56 16.68
C ILE A 59 19.85 1.08 16.90
N PRO A 60 19.19 0.11 16.25
CA PRO A 60 19.56 -1.29 16.35
C PRO A 60 21.01 -1.53 15.89
N PRO A 61 21.74 -2.49 16.49
CA PRO A 61 23.14 -2.75 16.13
C PRO A 61 23.36 -3.05 14.64
N ALA A 62 22.42 -3.76 14.00
CA ALA A 62 22.50 -4.04 12.57
C ALA A 62 22.50 -2.76 11.73
N TRP A 63 21.68 -1.78 12.06
CA TRP A 63 21.60 -0.49 11.36
C TRP A 63 22.83 0.38 11.61
N ARG A 64 23.38 0.36 12.84
CA ARG A 64 24.64 1.06 13.16
C ARG A 64 25.80 0.58 12.29
N LYS A 65 25.86 -0.72 12.01
CA LYS A 65 26.90 -1.33 11.15
C LYS A 65 26.87 -0.74 9.73
N PHE A 66 25.72 -0.36 9.23
CA PHE A 66 25.55 0.22 7.90
C PHE A 66 25.55 1.76 7.90
N GLY A 67 25.68 2.40 9.04
CA GLY A 67 25.60 3.86 9.15
C GLY A 67 24.19 4.42 8.94
N GLU A 68 23.17 3.58 9.02
CA GLU A 68 21.78 3.95 8.83
C GLU A 68 21.10 4.27 10.16
N ASP A 69 20.20 5.21 10.14
CA ASP A 69 19.41 5.62 11.30
C ASP A 69 17.91 5.37 11.03
N PRO A 70 17.30 4.36 11.67
CA PRO A 70 15.91 4.00 11.43
C PRO A 70 14.91 4.85 12.23
N ARG A 71 15.35 5.81 13.00
CA ARG A 71 14.45 6.64 13.81
C ARG A 71 13.56 7.51 12.94
N ASP A 72 12.34 7.73 13.38
CA ASP A 72 11.32 8.42 12.60
C ASP A 72 11.67 9.89 12.30
N ASN A 73 12.46 10.56 13.16
CA ASN A 73 12.93 11.91 12.89
C ASN A 73 13.90 11.99 11.70
N VAL A 74 14.57 10.89 11.35
CA VAL A 74 15.42 10.77 10.17
C VAL A 74 14.63 10.25 8.97
N ARG A 75 13.85 9.19 9.17
CA ARG A 75 13.10 8.54 8.09
C ARG A 75 11.91 9.37 7.61
N GLY A 76 11.24 10.11 8.51
CA GLY A 76 10.11 10.95 8.13
C GLY A 76 10.43 11.93 7.00
N PRO A 77 11.52 12.74 7.10
CA PRO A 77 11.98 13.58 6.00
C PRO A 77 12.41 12.79 4.75
N GLN A 78 13.00 11.60 4.90
CA GLN A 78 13.38 10.75 3.76
C GLN A 78 12.15 10.24 3.00
N PHE A 79 11.11 9.77 3.69
CA PHE A 79 9.83 9.40 3.09
C PHE A 79 9.14 10.61 2.43
N ALA A 80 9.17 11.78 3.06
CA ALA A 80 8.61 12.98 2.45
C ALA A 80 9.35 13.39 1.18
N ARG A 81 10.66 13.15 1.10
CA ARG A 81 11.44 13.33 -0.12
C ARG A 81 11.06 12.29 -1.18
N LEU A 82 10.94 11.01 -0.82
CA LEU A 82 10.49 9.95 -1.71
C LEU A 82 9.13 10.29 -2.33
N ILE A 83 8.16 10.73 -1.50
CA ILE A 83 6.85 11.20 -2.01
C ILE A 83 7.00 12.37 -2.97
N SER A 84 7.96 13.27 -2.75
CA SER A 84 8.20 14.39 -3.67
C SER A 84 8.80 13.95 -5.00
N ASP A 85 9.72 12.98 -4.95
CA ASP A 85 10.44 12.51 -6.13
C ASP A 85 9.51 11.70 -7.04
N TYR A 86 8.64 10.88 -6.46
CA TYR A 86 7.65 10.09 -7.20
C TYR A 86 6.36 10.86 -7.53
N ALA A 87 6.02 11.84 -6.72
CA ALA A 87 4.81 12.65 -6.85
C ALA A 87 3.54 11.80 -7.11
N PRO A 88 3.22 10.78 -6.29
CA PRO A 88 2.03 9.97 -6.48
C PRO A 88 0.76 10.82 -6.37
N ASP A 89 -0.30 10.41 -7.06
CA ASP A 89 -1.62 11.05 -6.92
C ASP A 89 -2.28 10.61 -5.59
N VAL A 90 -2.02 9.35 -5.22
CA VAL A 90 -2.50 8.72 -3.99
C VAL A 90 -1.46 7.71 -3.49
N PHE A 91 -1.31 7.58 -2.18
CA PHE A 91 -0.43 6.56 -1.61
C PHE A 91 -0.98 5.99 -0.31
N ALA A 92 -0.59 4.76 0.00
CA ALA A 92 -0.93 4.07 1.22
C ALA A 92 0.35 3.69 1.99
N PHE A 93 0.29 3.78 3.32
CA PHE A 93 1.34 3.30 4.19
C PHE A 93 0.81 2.22 5.13
N GLN A 94 1.69 1.31 5.55
CA GLN A 94 1.47 0.39 6.64
C GLN A 94 2.44 0.69 7.77
N GLU A 95 2.09 0.25 8.99
CA GLU A 95 2.85 0.52 10.20
C GLU A 95 3.07 2.02 10.51
N TYR A 96 2.11 2.84 10.08
CA TYR A 96 2.17 4.28 10.29
C TYR A 96 1.89 4.62 11.76
N SER A 97 2.96 4.96 12.48
CA SER A 97 2.88 5.33 13.88
C SER A 97 2.50 6.80 14.08
N LYS A 98 2.03 7.13 15.29
CA LYS A 98 1.80 8.54 15.66
C LYS A 98 3.11 9.35 15.61
N HIS A 99 4.22 8.76 16.02
CA HIS A 99 5.53 9.41 15.99
C HIS A 99 5.97 9.71 14.55
N MET A 100 5.82 8.73 13.63
CA MET A 100 6.06 8.96 12.21
C MET A 100 5.13 10.06 11.65
N HIS A 101 3.87 10.08 12.07
CA HIS A 101 2.94 11.15 11.66
C HIS A 101 3.48 12.53 11.99
N ASP A 102 3.94 12.73 13.21
CA ASP A 102 4.43 14.03 13.67
C ASP A 102 5.68 14.50 12.88
N MET A 103 6.49 13.55 12.40
CA MET A 103 7.72 13.84 11.63
C MET A 103 7.49 13.95 10.11
N PHE A 104 6.53 13.22 9.57
CA PHE A 104 6.31 13.07 8.13
C PHE A 104 5.15 13.95 7.62
N TYR A 105 3.99 13.90 8.29
CA TYR A 105 2.77 14.49 7.74
C TYR A 105 2.86 16.00 7.48
N PRO A 106 3.44 16.83 8.37
CA PRO A 106 3.59 18.25 8.10
C PRO A 106 4.38 18.57 6.82
N LEU A 107 5.30 17.67 6.43
CA LEU A 107 6.13 17.84 5.24
C LEU A 107 5.35 17.56 3.96
N VAL A 108 4.55 16.50 3.93
CA VAL A 108 3.74 16.17 2.75
C VAL A 108 2.47 17.02 2.66
N GLN A 109 1.93 17.49 3.77
CA GLN A 109 0.82 18.44 3.79
C GLN A 109 1.20 19.75 3.09
N LYS A 110 2.41 20.25 3.30
CA LYS A 110 2.95 21.42 2.57
C LYS A 110 3.06 21.20 1.05
N LYS A 111 3.02 19.93 0.60
CA LYS A 111 3.03 19.54 -0.80
C LYS A 111 1.64 19.23 -1.36
N GLY A 112 0.60 19.57 -0.59
CA GLY A 112 -0.79 19.43 -1.00
C GLY A 112 -1.42 18.07 -0.68
N TYR A 113 -0.76 17.19 0.07
CA TYR A 113 -1.38 15.91 0.46
C TYR A 113 -2.21 16.03 1.72
N GLN A 114 -3.31 15.29 1.75
CA GLN A 114 -4.16 15.09 2.92
C GLN A 114 -4.36 13.59 3.17
N ILE A 115 -4.71 13.25 4.41
CA ILE A 115 -5.11 11.89 4.77
C ILE A 115 -6.58 11.73 4.42
N ALA A 116 -6.94 10.63 3.75
CA ALA A 116 -8.32 10.18 3.66
C ALA A 116 -8.74 9.71 5.05
N TYR A 117 -9.59 10.47 5.71
CA TYR A 117 -9.91 10.29 7.11
C TYR A 117 -11.39 9.99 7.31
N GLU A 118 -11.67 9.03 8.16
CA GLU A 118 -13.00 8.75 8.68
C GLU A 118 -13.13 9.30 10.10
N SER A 119 -13.98 10.27 10.30
CA SER A 119 -14.15 10.96 11.58
C SER A 119 -14.60 9.99 12.70
N GLY A 120 -14.08 10.19 13.91
CA GLY A 120 -14.48 9.44 15.11
C GLY A 120 -13.85 8.06 15.25
N LYS A 121 -12.87 7.70 14.47
CA LYS A 121 -12.17 6.41 14.56
C LYS A 121 -10.86 6.49 15.35
N ASN A 122 -10.40 5.31 15.75
CA ASN A 122 -9.09 5.14 16.38
C ASN A 122 -7.94 5.52 15.44
N TRP A 123 -6.71 5.55 15.99
CA TRP A 123 -5.53 5.79 15.18
C TRP A 123 -5.46 4.84 13.98
N ASN A 124 -5.29 5.43 12.79
CA ASN A 124 -5.17 4.69 11.55
C ASN A 124 -3.69 4.40 11.25
N ASN A 125 -3.28 3.14 11.37
CA ASN A 125 -1.94 2.67 11.05
C ASN A 125 -1.78 2.17 9.59
N THR A 126 -2.84 2.26 8.79
CA THR A 126 -2.86 2.01 7.35
C THR A 126 -3.50 3.17 6.59
N PRO A 127 -2.99 4.42 6.75
CA PRO A 127 -3.60 5.58 6.15
C PRO A 127 -3.42 5.60 4.63
N ILE A 128 -4.40 6.22 3.96
CA ILE A 128 -4.31 6.61 2.56
C ILE A 128 -4.16 8.13 2.49
N PHE A 129 -3.20 8.59 1.69
CA PHE A 129 -2.93 10.00 1.43
C PHE A 129 -3.27 10.31 -0.02
N TYR A 130 -3.79 11.49 -0.27
CA TYR A 130 -4.19 11.93 -1.60
C TYR A 130 -4.02 13.45 -1.77
N LYS A 131 -4.03 13.92 -3.00
CA LYS A 131 -4.02 15.35 -3.33
C LYS A 131 -5.45 15.84 -3.56
N PRO A 132 -6.04 16.62 -2.65
CA PRO A 132 -7.41 17.12 -2.80
C PRO A 132 -7.58 18.07 -3.99
N ASP A 133 -6.52 18.69 -4.48
CA ASP A 133 -6.60 19.53 -5.68
C ASP A 133 -6.82 18.68 -6.95
N GLU A 134 -6.36 17.45 -6.96
CA GLU A 134 -6.45 16.51 -8.10
C GLU A 134 -7.59 15.51 -7.95
N LEU A 135 -7.90 15.11 -6.72
CA LEU A 135 -8.85 14.05 -6.38
C LEU A 135 -9.94 14.55 -5.43
N GLU A 136 -11.17 14.18 -5.70
CA GLU A 136 -12.31 14.35 -4.79
C GLU A 136 -12.51 13.03 -4.02
N LEU A 137 -12.49 13.07 -2.69
CA LEU A 137 -12.78 11.92 -1.83
C LEU A 137 -14.29 11.70 -1.75
N LEU A 138 -14.80 10.59 -2.29
CA LEU A 138 -16.23 10.24 -2.32
C LEU A 138 -16.64 9.31 -1.17
N TYR A 139 -15.69 8.52 -0.67
CA TYR A 139 -15.92 7.55 0.39
C TYR A 139 -14.62 7.24 1.09
N VAL A 140 -14.68 7.01 2.40
CA VAL A 140 -13.58 6.46 3.18
C VAL A 140 -14.12 5.62 4.32
N LYS A 141 -13.45 4.51 4.61
CA LYS A 141 -13.70 3.67 5.78
C LYS A 141 -12.39 3.10 6.29
N PHE A 142 -12.18 3.19 7.58
CA PHE A 142 -11.10 2.52 8.31
C PHE A 142 -11.68 1.38 9.13
N ASN A 143 -11.06 0.21 9.06
CA ASN A 143 -11.50 -0.97 9.80
C ASN A 143 -10.32 -1.71 10.45
N LEU A 144 -10.38 -1.85 11.76
CA LEU A 144 -9.51 -2.76 12.51
C LEU A 144 -10.00 -4.19 12.33
N TYR A 145 -9.10 -5.11 12.05
CA TYR A 145 -9.44 -6.51 12.05
C TYR A 145 -9.73 -6.99 13.47
N THR A 146 -10.91 -7.56 13.68
CA THR A 146 -11.32 -8.05 14.98
C THR A 146 -10.66 -9.40 15.32
N PRO A 147 -10.20 -9.59 16.56
CA PRO A 147 -9.48 -10.81 16.93
C PRO A 147 -10.38 -12.03 17.18
N SER A 148 -11.69 -11.87 17.28
CA SER A 148 -12.60 -12.85 17.84
C SER A 148 -12.71 -14.18 17.09
N GLU A 149 -12.44 -14.19 15.80
CA GLU A 149 -12.56 -15.39 14.97
C GLU A 149 -11.21 -15.98 14.55
N TRP A 150 -10.10 -15.29 14.83
CA TRP A 150 -8.82 -15.57 14.20
C TRP A 150 -7.66 -15.49 15.16
N CYS A 151 -7.57 -16.44 16.04
CA CYS A 151 -6.40 -16.60 16.89
C CYS A 151 -6.00 -15.35 17.70
N ASN A 152 -6.95 -14.47 18.01
CA ASN A 152 -6.72 -13.29 18.87
C ASN A 152 -5.71 -12.28 18.28
N HIS A 153 -5.82 -11.95 17.00
CA HIS A 153 -4.91 -11.06 16.26
C HIS A 153 -5.56 -9.72 15.93
N GLY A 154 -5.39 -8.72 16.77
CA GLY A 154 -6.20 -7.52 16.76
C GLY A 154 -5.51 -6.21 16.38
N SER A 155 -4.28 -6.22 15.82
CA SER A 155 -3.55 -4.98 15.60
C SER A 155 -3.45 -4.52 14.13
N LYS A 156 -3.95 -5.31 13.21
CA LYS A 156 -3.89 -5.03 11.78
C LYS A 156 -5.20 -4.46 11.28
N SER A 157 -5.16 -3.78 10.12
CA SER A 157 -6.29 -3.00 9.61
C SER A 157 -6.29 -2.87 8.10
N TYR A 158 -7.36 -2.29 7.57
CA TYR A 158 -7.40 -1.73 6.24
C TYR A 158 -8.09 -0.37 6.24
N THR A 159 -7.75 0.43 5.26
CA THR A 159 -8.48 1.65 4.88
C THR A 159 -8.93 1.50 3.45
N SER A 160 -10.22 1.70 3.18
CA SER A 160 -10.78 1.77 1.84
C SER A 160 -11.19 3.21 1.53
N ALA A 161 -10.90 3.67 0.32
CA ALA A 161 -11.29 4.99 -0.14
C ALA A 161 -11.72 4.95 -1.61
N VAL A 162 -12.70 5.76 -1.98
CA VAL A 162 -13.13 5.97 -3.36
C VAL A 162 -12.85 7.42 -3.73
N PHE A 163 -12.18 7.60 -4.84
CA PHE A 163 -11.78 8.90 -5.35
C PHE A 163 -12.36 9.14 -6.75
N LYS A 164 -12.68 10.40 -7.01
CA LYS A 164 -13.00 10.90 -8.35
C LYS A 164 -11.89 11.85 -8.80
N ARG A 165 -11.32 11.57 -9.96
CA ARG A 165 -10.31 12.44 -10.57
C ARG A 165 -10.97 13.70 -11.09
N LYS A 166 -10.49 14.87 -10.67
CA LYS A 166 -11.10 16.15 -11.06
C LYS A 166 -10.89 16.47 -12.53
N LYS A 167 -9.76 16.00 -13.11
CA LYS A 167 -9.39 16.31 -14.51
C LYS A 167 -10.31 15.67 -15.55
N ASP A 168 -10.91 14.52 -15.27
CA ASP A 168 -11.68 13.75 -16.27
C ASP A 168 -12.91 13.04 -15.67
N GLY A 169 -13.16 13.19 -14.38
CA GLY A 169 -14.32 12.62 -13.70
C GLY A 169 -14.26 11.11 -13.47
N LYS A 170 -13.17 10.43 -13.84
CA LYS A 170 -13.02 8.98 -13.62
C LYS A 170 -12.95 8.67 -12.13
N ILE A 171 -13.64 7.59 -11.74
CA ILE A 171 -13.71 7.12 -10.36
C ILE A 171 -12.87 5.86 -10.22
N PHE A 172 -12.18 5.69 -9.09
CA PHE A 172 -11.47 4.49 -8.72
C PHE A 172 -11.52 4.28 -7.20
N ALA A 173 -11.28 3.05 -6.76
CA ALA A 173 -11.14 2.72 -5.36
C ALA A 173 -9.70 2.27 -5.05
N LEU A 174 -9.23 2.62 -3.87
CA LEU A 174 -7.97 2.14 -3.29
C LEU A 174 -8.26 1.55 -1.91
N VAL A 175 -7.76 0.34 -1.68
CA VAL A 175 -7.78 -0.32 -0.37
C VAL A 175 -6.33 -0.53 0.07
N GLY A 176 -5.91 0.19 1.09
CA GLY A 176 -4.62 -0.01 1.76
C GLY A 176 -4.79 -0.97 2.94
N THR A 177 -4.00 -2.03 3.02
CA THR A 177 -4.14 -3.04 4.08
C THR A 177 -2.80 -3.45 4.68
N HIS A 178 -2.85 -3.99 5.90
CA HIS A 178 -1.76 -4.72 6.51
C HIS A 178 -2.35 -6.00 7.12
N LEU A 179 -2.04 -7.16 6.51
CA LEU A 179 -2.54 -8.44 6.98
C LEU A 179 -1.70 -8.96 8.17
N TRP A 180 -2.20 -9.98 8.85
CA TRP A 180 -1.53 -10.60 9.98
C TRP A 180 -0.13 -11.13 9.63
N TRP A 181 0.87 -10.82 10.44
CA TRP A 181 2.29 -10.96 10.13
C TRP A 181 2.94 -12.28 10.54
N LYS A 182 2.41 -13.00 11.54
CA LYS A 182 3.06 -14.25 12.00
C LYS A 182 2.83 -15.40 11.04
N SER A 183 3.80 -16.33 10.98
CA SER A 183 3.64 -17.62 10.33
C SER A 183 2.80 -18.56 11.20
N ASP A 184 2.25 -19.64 10.62
CA ASP A 184 1.54 -20.67 11.37
C ASP A 184 2.47 -21.43 12.35
N LYS A 185 3.77 -21.49 12.03
CA LYS A 185 4.79 -22.04 12.94
C LYS A 185 4.95 -21.20 14.21
N ALA A 186 4.92 -19.88 14.07
CA ALA A 186 5.05 -18.94 15.19
C ALA A 186 3.74 -18.77 15.96
N LYS A 187 2.61 -18.88 15.28
CA LYS A 187 1.28 -18.83 15.88
C LYS A 187 0.26 -19.57 15.02
N ALA A 188 -0.33 -20.59 15.55
CA ALA A 188 -1.35 -21.40 14.86
C ALA A 188 -2.46 -20.54 14.23
N CYS A 189 -3.07 -21.02 13.16
CA CYS A 189 -4.13 -20.39 12.36
C CYS A 189 -3.79 -18.98 11.76
N SER A 190 -2.52 -18.65 11.62
CA SER A 190 -2.10 -17.38 11.02
C SER A 190 -2.51 -17.25 9.54
N THR A 191 -2.40 -18.33 8.77
CA THR A 191 -2.90 -18.34 7.38
C THR A 191 -4.43 -18.17 7.33
N GLN A 192 -5.17 -18.78 8.25
CA GLN A 192 -6.62 -18.61 8.32
C GLN A 192 -7.01 -17.18 8.71
N ALA A 193 -6.25 -16.56 9.62
CA ALA A 193 -6.43 -15.16 9.97
C ALA A 193 -6.30 -14.25 8.74
N ARG A 194 -5.21 -14.38 7.97
CA ARG A 194 -5.01 -13.64 6.73
C ARG A 194 -6.13 -13.91 5.72
N ALA A 195 -6.50 -15.17 5.50
CA ALA A 195 -7.57 -15.54 4.59
C ALA A 195 -8.92 -14.90 4.98
N SER A 196 -9.20 -14.81 6.27
CA SER A 196 -10.40 -14.14 6.79
C SER A 196 -10.33 -12.62 6.62
N GLN A 197 -9.16 -12.03 6.81
CA GLN A 197 -8.93 -10.60 6.57
C GLN A 197 -9.13 -10.25 5.08
N VAL A 198 -8.65 -11.10 4.18
CA VAL A 198 -8.92 -10.94 2.73
C VAL A 198 -10.40 -11.00 2.42
N ARG A 199 -11.17 -11.95 3.02
CA ARG A 199 -12.62 -11.99 2.83
C ARG A 199 -13.33 -10.70 3.27
N LEU A 200 -12.87 -10.06 4.36
CA LEU A 200 -13.41 -8.77 4.78
C LEU A 200 -13.12 -7.66 3.77
N ILE A 201 -11.90 -7.62 3.23
CA ILE A 201 -11.55 -6.68 2.16
C ILE A 201 -12.43 -6.91 0.94
N MET A 202 -12.62 -8.16 0.54
CA MET A 202 -13.46 -8.49 -0.62
C MET A 202 -14.92 -8.09 -0.42
N ALA A 203 -15.49 -8.33 0.76
CA ALA A 203 -16.83 -7.88 1.11
C ALA A 203 -16.96 -6.35 1.09
N GLU A 204 -15.93 -5.63 1.56
CA GLU A 204 -15.88 -4.18 1.46
C GLU A 204 -15.86 -3.71 0.00
N VAL A 205 -15.03 -4.35 -0.84
CA VAL A 205 -14.96 -4.03 -2.27
C VAL A 205 -16.28 -4.33 -2.99
N GLU A 206 -16.95 -5.43 -2.66
CA GLU A 206 -18.29 -5.73 -3.18
C GLU A 206 -19.28 -4.62 -2.84
N GLY A 207 -19.26 -4.11 -1.61
CA GLY A 207 -20.06 -2.97 -1.18
C GLY A 207 -19.75 -1.69 -1.96
N ILE A 208 -18.47 -1.43 -2.21
CA ILE A 208 -18.03 -0.30 -3.05
C ILE A 208 -18.53 -0.46 -4.48
N LEU A 209 -18.36 -1.63 -5.09
CA LEU A 209 -18.77 -1.90 -6.46
C LEU A 209 -20.30 -1.92 -6.64
N ALA A 210 -21.06 -2.26 -5.60
CA ALA A 210 -22.52 -2.13 -5.63
C ALA A 210 -22.96 -0.66 -5.75
N LYS A 211 -22.22 0.26 -5.15
CA LYS A 211 -22.48 1.70 -5.18
C LYS A 211 -21.86 2.41 -6.39
N TYR A 212 -20.60 2.09 -6.68
CA TYR A 212 -19.81 2.71 -7.74
C TYR A 212 -19.51 1.65 -8.81
N LYS A 213 -20.46 1.43 -9.71
CA LYS A 213 -20.39 0.36 -10.72
C LYS A 213 -19.22 0.57 -11.68
N ASP A 214 -18.60 -0.55 -12.09
CA ASP A 214 -17.60 -0.60 -13.18
C ASP A 214 -16.36 0.30 -12.96
N ILE A 215 -15.96 0.54 -11.70
CA ILE A 215 -14.74 1.28 -11.38
C ILE A 215 -13.56 0.33 -11.18
N PRO A 216 -12.32 0.74 -11.51
CA PRO A 216 -11.13 0.01 -11.12
C PRO A 216 -10.95 0.06 -9.60
N VAL A 217 -10.54 -1.09 -9.03
CA VAL A 217 -10.22 -1.23 -7.61
C VAL A 217 -8.78 -1.70 -7.48
N PHE A 218 -8.01 -0.97 -6.70
CA PHE A 218 -6.65 -1.32 -6.35
C PHE A 218 -6.61 -1.77 -4.89
N VAL A 219 -5.99 -2.93 -4.63
CA VAL A 219 -5.69 -3.40 -3.27
C VAL A 219 -4.19 -3.41 -3.13
N VAL A 220 -3.69 -2.66 -2.17
CA VAL A 220 -2.26 -2.47 -1.91
C VAL A 220 -1.96 -2.73 -0.44
N GLY A 221 -0.72 -3.02 -0.09
CA GLY A 221 -0.31 -3.16 1.30
C GLY A 221 0.60 -4.34 1.57
N ASP A 222 0.97 -4.48 2.84
CA ASP A 222 1.74 -5.62 3.32
C ASP A 222 0.83 -6.83 3.55
N MET A 223 0.87 -7.76 2.63
CA MET A 223 0.04 -8.96 2.67
C MET A 223 0.59 -10.02 3.65
N ASN A 224 1.85 -9.90 4.06
CA ASN A 224 2.52 -10.85 4.98
C ASN A 224 2.40 -12.32 4.56
N CYS A 225 2.33 -12.57 3.26
CA CYS A 225 2.24 -13.91 2.70
C CYS A 225 2.61 -13.92 1.20
N GLU A 226 3.03 -15.07 0.74
CA GLU A 226 3.41 -15.30 -0.65
C GLU A 226 2.18 -15.50 -1.55
N GLU A 227 2.35 -15.24 -2.85
CA GLU A 227 1.29 -15.34 -3.85
C GLU A 227 0.60 -16.71 -3.91
N ASN A 228 1.36 -17.79 -3.71
CA ASN A 228 0.84 -19.17 -3.74
C ASN A 228 0.02 -19.58 -2.51
N THR A 229 -0.10 -18.70 -1.52
CA THR A 229 -0.84 -18.97 -0.29
C THR A 229 -2.34 -18.73 -0.42
N VAL A 230 -3.14 -19.38 0.43
CA VAL A 230 -4.60 -19.28 0.41
C VAL A 230 -5.12 -17.83 0.42
N PRO A 231 -4.61 -16.91 1.26
CA PRO A 231 -5.09 -15.51 1.26
C PRO A 231 -4.93 -14.84 -0.10
N MET A 232 -3.77 -15.02 -0.75
CA MET A 232 -3.49 -14.40 -2.03
C MET A 232 -4.28 -15.04 -3.16
N GLN A 233 -4.44 -16.36 -3.12
CA GLN A 233 -5.24 -17.08 -4.10
C GLN A 233 -6.72 -16.69 -4.07
N GLN A 234 -7.26 -16.27 -2.92
CA GLN A 234 -8.62 -15.70 -2.85
C GLN A 234 -8.77 -14.45 -3.73
N PHE A 235 -7.79 -13.53 -3.69
CA PHE A 235 -7.80 -12.37 -4.58
C PHE A 235 -7.71 -12.80 -6.06
N ILE A 236 -6.75 -13.66 -6.40
CA ILE A 236 -6.49 -14.08 -7.78
C ILE A 236 -7.73 -14.80 -8.36
N GLN A 237 -8.34 -15.71 -7.60
CA GLN A 237 -9.56 -16.43 -8.02
C GLN A 237 -10.77 -15.50 -8.19
N SER A 238 -10.78 -14.36 -7.50
CA SER A 238 -11.79 -13.32 -7.66
C SER A 238 -11.50 -12.34 -8.80
N GLY A 239 -10.47 -12.62 -9.62
CA GLY A 239 -10.14 -11.84 -10.79
C GLY A 239 -9.15 -10.70 -10.58
N TYR A 240 -8.54 -10.62 -9.40
CA TYR A 240 -7.45 -9.68 -9.16
C TYR A 240 -6.17 -10.13 -9.88
N VAL A 241 -5.47 -9.18 -10.46
CA VAL A 241 -4.20 -9.42 -11.14
C VAL A 241 -3.09 -8.79 -10.34
N PRO A 242 -2.06 -9.54 -9.91
CA PRO A 242 -0.86 -8.97 -9.29
C PRO A 242 -0.23 -7.92 -10.20
N CYS A 243 0.11 -6.74 -9.65
CA CYS A 243 0.57 -5.61 -10.47
C CYS A 243 1.84 -5.95 -11.25
N TYR A 244 2.74 -6.75 -10.70
CA TYR A 244 3.95 -7.17 -11.41
C TYR A 244 3.66 -8.05 -12.63
N LYS A 245 2.55 -8.79 -12.66
CA LYS A 245 2.11 -9.56 -13.85
C LYS A 245 1.46 -8.68 -14.92
N ALA A 246 0.90 -7.54 -14.51
CA ALA A 246 0.28 -6.58 -15.41
C ALA A 246 1.29 -5.52 -15.90
N ALA A 247 2.41 -5.34 -15.20
CA ALA A 247 3.41 -4.34 -15.53
C ALA A 247 4.15 -4.70 -16.82
N THR A 248 4.41 -3.71 -17.64
CA THR A 248 5.27 -3.81 -18.83
C THR A 248 6.68 -3.29 -18.57
N VAL A 249 6.88 -2.56 -17.49
CA VAL A 249 8.17 -2.03 -17.04
C VAL A 249 8.34 -2.34 -15.56
N TYR A 250 9.51 -2.82 -15.20
CA TYR A 250 9.89 -3.17 -13.83
C TYR A 250 11.03 -2.28 -13.36
N GLY A 251 11.06 -1.98 -12.06
CA GLY A 251 12.24 -1.46 -11.41
C GLY A 251 13.31 -2.54 -11.23
N ASP A 252 14.52 -2.11 -10.93
CA ASP A 252 15.67 -3.02 -10.75
C ASP A 252 15.55 -3.90 -9.50
N ASN A 253 14.71 -3.53 -8.55
CA ASN A 253 14.45 -4.30 -7.33
C ASN A 253 12.95 -4.49 -7.14
N HIS A 254 12.47 -5.68 -7.44
CA HIS A 254 11.07 -6.09 -7.25
C HIS A 254 10.95 -7.22 -6.21
N ASN A 255 12.00 -7.44 -5.44
CA ASN A 255 12.00 -8.36 -4.31
C ASN A 255 11.38 -7.70 -3.08
N GLY A 256 10.84 -8.52 -2.20
CA GLY A 256 10.20 -8.04 -0.98
C GLY A 256 11.07 -7.14 -0.11
N HIS A 257 10.46 -6.45 0.81
CA HIS A 257 11.08 -5.54 1.74
C HIS A 257 11.71 -6.28 2.92
N HIS A 258 12.95 -5.93 3.29
CA HIS A 258 13.58 -6.41 4.51
C HIS A 258 14.12 -5.30 5.40
N ILE A 259 13.61 -5.27 6.60
CA ILE A 259 13.89 -4.21 7.58
C ILE A 259 15.21 -4.36 8.31
N CYS A 260 15.88 -5.51 8.22
CA CYS A 260 17.06 -5.82 9.02
C CYS A 260 18.37 -5.63 8.28
N SER A 261 18.32 -5.42 6.96
CA SER A 261 19.51 -5.20 6.17
C SER A 261 19.21 -4.38 4.92
N PRO A 262 19.63 -3.13 4.88
CA PRO A 262 19.44 -2.30 3.68
C PRO A 262 20.27 -2.78 2.49
N THR A 263 21.13 -3.78 2.67
CA THR A 263 22.02 -4.31 1.62
C THR A 263 21.69 -5.73 1.19
N ASP A 264 20.85 -6.45 1.93
CA ASP A 264 20.47 -7.81 1.54
C ASP A 264 19.39 -7.73 0.49
N GLY A 265 19.74 -8.12 -0.72
CA GLY A 265 18.78 -8.43 -1.75
C GLY A 265 17.79 -9.45 -1.20
N TYR A 266 16.53 -9.08 -1.12
CA TYR A 266 15.55 -9.88 -0.44
C TYR A 266 14.78 -10.73 -1.42
N SER A 267 14.86 -12.02 -1.22
CA SER A 267 13.89 -12.97 -1.75
C SER A 267 12.95 -13.37 -0.63
N THR A 268 11.69 -13.09 -0.73
CA THR A 268 10.65 -13.75 0.04
C THR A 268 10.27 -15.04 -0.64
#